data_27762ad11154abc4e8a85aeb138e0b02
#
_entry.id   27762ad11154abc4e8a85aeb138e0b02
#
_cell.length_a   1.000
_cell.length_b   1.000
_cell.length_c   1.000
_cell.angle_alpha   90.00
_cell.angle_beta   90.00
_cell.angle_gamma   90.00
#
_symmetry.space_group_name_H-M   'P 1'
#
loop_
_entity.id
_entity.type
_entity.pdbx_description
1 polymer ?
#
loop_
_entity_poly.entity_id
_entity_poly.type
_entity_poly.pdbx_seq_one_letter_code
_entity_poly.pdbx_strand_id
1 'polypeptide(L)'
;MKATATELAPGVYWVGAIDWNIRDYHGYTLPGTTYNAYLVVGTEKVALIDNTYPGFEKQMLARVREIIDPAQIDLIVANHVEIDHSGGLPGMAKLIPGVPIYCTKAAVTGFGRHYDTTDWNFVQTKSSDSVDLGGKTLVFLEAPMLHWPDSMFTYLAEEKILFSNDAFGQHIASAARFDDQIGKDEALFHARKFFANLLTPLAPKVLKKLDEVGTLGIEIRMIAPSHGVIWQSYVADILEAYVNWSNGISKDKVTIVFDTMHHSTDMMAQALAEGIMAEGVDVKVCILKDGKAEGTHRSNIVPEILDSKAVLVGSPTLQDEVYPTVADFLSYLRGLQPGRLTRKKIGFAFGSHGGKGGAIHYITDSLRTAGIEVINEGFEVHYRPDESELDRCFEMGKDLGRRVKNL
;
A
#
# COMPACT_ATOMS: atom_id res chain seq x y z
N MET A 1 3.13 26.93 -17.70
CA MET A 1 2.74 25.53 -18.01
C MET A 1 1.24 25.54 -18.25
N LYS A 2 0.75 24.84 -19.27
CA LYS A 2 -0.70 24.55 -19.40
C LYS A 2 -0.93 23.14 -18.86
N ALA A 3 -2.01 22.95 -18.11
CA ALA A 3 -2.40 21.65 -17.55
C ALA A 3 -3.92 21.65 -17.43
N THR A 4 -4.55 20.52 -17.70
CA THR A 4 -6.01 20.41 -17.74
C THR A 4 -6.52 19.76 -16.48
N ALA A 5 -7.49 20.41 -15.81
CA ALA A 5 -8.25 19.85 -14.70
C ALA A 5 -9.23 18.78 -15.24
N THR A 6 -9.64 17.87 -14.38
CA THR A 6 -10.67 16.87 -14.73
C THR A 6 -11.87 17.04 -13.80
N GLU A 7 -13.03 17.31 -14.35
CA GLU A 7 -14.26 17.36 -13.58
C GLU A 7 -14.70 15.94 -13.18
N LEU A 8 -14.97 15.74 -11.89
CA LEU A 8 -15.40 14.46 -11.32
C LEU A 8 -16.93 14.43 -11.12
N ALA A 9 -17.48 15.55 -10.73
CA ALA A 9 -18.90 15.83 -10.53
C ALA A 9 -19.12 17.34 -10.66
N PRO A 10 -20.34 17.85 -10.79
CA PRO A 10 -20.59 19.28 -10.95
C PRO A 10 -19.89 20.11 -9.87
N GLY A 11 -18.91 20.93 -10.28
CA GLY A 11 -18.13 21.77 -9.38
C GLY A 11 -17.09 21.04 -8.53
N VAL A 12 -16.76 19.79 -8.84
CA VAL A 12 -15.69 19.02 -8.19
C VAL A 12 -14.64 18.60 -9.21
N TYR A 13 -13.40 19.01 -8.99
CA TYR A 13 -12.33 18.84 -9.97
C TYR A 13 -11.09 18.18 -9.38
N TRP A 14 -10.50 17.24 -10.09
CA TRP A 14 -9.13 16.82 -9.83
C TRP A 14 -8.16 17.88 -10.37
N VAL A 15 -7.30 18.37 -9.50
CA VAL A 15 -6.31 19.41 -9.80
C VAL A 15 -4.87 19.01 -9.44
N GLY A 16 -4.64 17.75 -9.07
CA GLY A 16 -3.36 17.22 -8.63
C GLY A 16 -2.23 17.25 -9.67
N ALA A 17 -1.24 16.41 -9.49
CA ALA A 17 -0.09 16.29 -10.38
C ALA A 17 0.24 14.83 -10.69
N ILE A 18 0.99 14.60 -11.79
CA ILE A 18 1.46 13.28 -12.18
C ILE A 18 2.98 13.28 -12.16
N ASP A 19 3.55 12.35 -11.41
CA ASP A 19 4.99 12.07 -11.40
C ASP A 19 5.30 10.79 -12.19
N TRP A 20 5.73 10.99 -13.42
CA TRP A 20 6.09 9.93 -14.35
C TRP A 20 7.44 9.26 -14.03
N ASN A 21 8.27 9.89 -13.15
CA ASN A 21 9.68 9.55 -13.02
C ASN A 21 10.02 8.83 -11.71
N ILE A 22 9.23 8.96 -10.67
CA ILE A 22 9.46 8.28 -9.40
C ILE A 22 9.39 6.76 -9.58
N ARG A 23 10.34 6.02 -8.97
CA ARG A 23 10.43 4.55 -9.08
C ARG A 23 10.50 3.86 -7.74
N ASP A 24 10.63 4.63 -6.67
CA ASP A 24 10.83 4.13 -5.31
C ASP A 24 10.22 5.13 -4.33
N TYR A 25 9.36 4.68 -3.44
CA TYR A 25 8.77 5.44 -2.36
C TYR A 25 8.37 4.51 -1.21
N HIS A 26 8.49 4.93 0.04
CA HIS A 26 8.23 4.09 1.23
C HIS A 26 8.99 2.75 1.23
N GLY A 27 10.12 2.67 0.54
CA GLY A 27 10.92 1.44 0.43
C GLY A 27 10.35 0.40 -0.52
N TYR A 28 9.40 0.76 -1.38
CA TYR A 28 8.91 -0.11 -2.42
C TYR A 28 8.91 0.52 -3.82
N THR A 29 9.04 -0.33 -4.85
CA THR A 29 9.12 0.09 -6.24
C THR A 29 7.76 0.41 -6.82
N LEU A 30 7.70 1.42 -7.68
CA LEU A 30 6.46 1.86 -8.33
C LEU A 30 6.71 2.34 -9.78
N PRO A 31 5.69 2.30 -10.66
CA PRO A 31 5.81 2.75 -12.05
C PRO A 31 5.48 4.24 -12.23
N GLY A 32 5.79 5.06 -11.26
CA GLY A 32 5.33 6.43 -11.14
C GLY A 32 4.16 6.56 -10.18
N THR A 33 3.69 7.80 -9.95
CA THR A 33 2.55 8.07 -9.06
C THR A 33 1.77 9.30 -9.50
N THR A 34 0.70 9.59 -8.79
CA THR A 34 0.04 10.89 -8.81
C THR A 34 0.04 11.48 -7.40
N TYR A 35 0.01 12.78 -7.31
CA TYR A 35 -0.27 13.52 -6.09
C TYR A 35 -1.62 14.19 -6.31
N ASN A 36 -2.68 13.50 -5.90
CA ASN A 36 -4.04 13.96 -6.15
C ASN A 36 -4.42 15.06 -5.16
N ALA A 37 -4.88 16.16 -5.70
CA ALA A 37 -5.53 17.24 -4.98
C ALA A 37 -6.85 17.55 -5.67
N TYR A 38 -7.82 18.07 -4.93
CA TYR A 38 -9.16 18.27 -5.44
C TYR A 38 -9.66 19.66 -5.13
N LEU A 39 -10.36 20.29 -6.08
CA LEU A 39 -11.03 21.57 -5.89
C LEU A 39 -12.54 21.34 -5.83
N VAL A 40 -13.16 21.81 -4.76
CA VAL A 40 -14.62 21.76 -4.58
C VAL A 40 -15.16 23.18 -4.57
N VAL A 41 -15.99 23.49 -5.57
CA VAL A 41 -16.57 24.82 -5.79
C VAL A 41 -18.04 24.77 -5.35
N GLY A 42 -18.36 25.40 -4.25
CA GLY A 42 -19.71 25.70 -3.80
C GLY A 42 -20.21 27.03 -4.33
N THR A 43 -21.42 27.43 -3.95
CA THR A 43 -21.99 28.73 -4.34
C THR A 43 -21.44 29.90 -3.48
N GLU A 44 -20.87 29.62 -2.32
CA GLU A 44 -20.40 30.62 -1.36
C GLU A 44 -18.89 30.52 -1.11
N LYS A 45 -18.31 29.30 -1.13
CA LYS A 45 -16.92 29.04 -0.81
C LYS A 45 -16.30 28.02 -1.74
N VAL A 46 -14.98 28.10 -1.88
CA VAL A 46 -14.16 27.13 -2.60
C VAL A 46 -13.16 26.47 -1.65
N ALA A 47 -13.11 25.14 -1.67
CA ALA A 47 -12.19 24.33 -0.89
C ALA A 47 -11.15 23.65 -1.79
N LEU A 48 -9.88 23.72 -1.38
CA LEU A 48 -8.82 22.85 -1.92
C LEU A 48 -8.59 21.69 -0.93
N ILE A 49 -8.73 20.45 -1.41
CA ILE A 49 -8.52 19.24 -0.60
C ILE A 49 -7.18 18.63 -0.97
N ASP A 50 -6.32 18.45 0.01
CA ASP A 50 -4.93 17.99 -0.08
C ASP A 50 -4.07 18.85 -1.04
N ASN A 51 -2.82 18.46 -1.20
CA ASN A 51 -1.83 19.19 -1.98
C ASN A 51 -0.89 18.21 -2.69
N THR A 52 0.23 18.67 -3.20
CA THR A 52 1.18 17.87 -3.98
C THR A 52 2.53 17.78 -3.30
N TYR A 53 3.35 16.83 -3.74
CA TYR A 53 4.78 16.75 -3.40
C TYR A 53 5.51 18.03 -3.82
N PRO A 54 6.56 18.46 -3.09
CA PRO A 54 7.35 19.64 -3.45
C PRO A 54 7.86 19.60 -4.91
N GLY A 55 7.70 20.72 -5.61
CA GLY A 55 8.07 20.83 -7.02
C GLY A 55 6.93 20.57 -8.02
N PHE A 56 5.80 20.04 -7.57
CA PHE A 56 4.62 19.78 -8.40
C PHE A 56 3.53 20.85 -8.27
N GLU A 57 3.71 21.86 -7.41
CA GLU A 57 2.74 22.93 -7.15
C GLU A 57 2.36 23.69 -8.42
N LYS A 58 3.33 23.87 -9.34
CA LYS A 58 3.08 24.55 -10.61
C LYS A 58 2.08 23.80 -11.50
N GLN A 59 2.07 22.46 -11.45
CA GLN A 59 1.11 21.65 -12.20
C GLN A 59 -0.29 21.81 -11.59
N MET A 60 -0.39 21.69 -10.25
CA MET A 60 -1.63 21.86 -9.52
C MET A 60 -2.23 23.26 -9.74
N LEU A 61 -1.45 24.32 -9.51
CA LEU A 61 -1.91 25.69 -9.70
C LEU A 61 -2.28 26.00 -11.15
N ALA A 62 -1.65 25.34 -12.14
CA ALA A 62 -2.04 25.51 -13.53
C ALA A 62 -3.43 24.95 -13.80
N ARG A 63 -3.82 23.83 -13.15
CA ARG A 63 -5.16 23.24 -13.22
C ARG A 63 -6.20 24.06 -12.46
N VAL A 64 -5.85 24.55 -11.26
CA VAL A 64 -6.74 25.43 -10.49
C VAL A 64 -7.09 26.67 -11.30
N ARG A 65 -6.11 27.28 -12.00
CA ARG A 65 -6.33 28.49 -12.85
C ARG A 65 -7.21 28.26 -14.06
N GLU A 66 -7.46 27.04 -14.48
CA GLU A 66 -8.47 26.75 -15.51
C GLU A 66 -9.89 26.96 -15.01
N ILE A 67 -10.10 26.91 -13.69
CA ILE A 67 -11.42 26.91 -13.04
C ILE A 67 -11.63 28.25 -12.34
N ILE A 68 -10.68 28.66 -11.52
CA ILE A 68 -10.74 29.90 -10.71
C ILE A 68 -9.34 30.52 -10.57
N ASP A 69 -9.29 31.78 -10.13
CA ASP A 69 -8.06 32.35 -9.58
C ASP A 69 -7.72 31.61 -8.25
N PRO A 70 -6.53 31.04 -8.07
CA PRO A 70 -6.13 30.40 -6.82
C PRO A 70 -6.30 31.28 -5.56
N ALA A 71 -6.27 32.60 -5.70
CA ALA A 71 -6.53 33.52 -4.60
C ALA A 71 -7.99 33.52 -4.11
N GLN A 72 -8.90 32.87 -4.85
CA GLN A 72 -10.31 32.70 -4.50
C GLN A 72 -10.60 31.42 -3.71
N ILE A 73 -9.56 30.65 -3.34
CA ILE A 73 -9.72 29.51 -2.44
C ILE A 73 -9.95 30.03 -1.03
N ASP A 74 -11.11 29.73 -0.46
CA ASP A 74 -11.54 30.20 0.85
C ASP A 74 -11.01 29.33 2.00
N LEU A 75 -10.72 28.07 1.73
CA LEU A 75 -10.19 27.13 2.73
C LEU A 75 -9.41 26.00 2.08
N ILE A 76 -8.49 25.41 2.88
CA ILE A 76 -7.75 24.22 2.51
C ILE A 76 -8.11 23.11 3.50
N VAL A 77 -8.34 21.89 3.02
CA VAL A 77 -8.43 20.69 3.84
C VAL A 77 -7.14 19.90 3.67
N ALA A 78 -6.46 19.60 4.77
CA ALA A 78 -5.24 18.79 4.78
C ALA A 78 -5.54 17.48 5.53
N ASN A 79 -5.83 16.43 4.76
CA ASN A 79 -6.19 15.12 5.32
C ASN A 79 -4.99 14.42 5.96
N HIS A 80 -3.74 14.76 5.56
CA HIS A 80 -2.52 14.10 6.02
C HIS A 80 -1.31 15.03 5.94
N VAL A 81 -0.37 14.87 6.89
CA VAL A 81 0.82 15.73 7.00
C VAL A 81 1.99 15.29 6.12
N GLU A 82 1.98 14.06 5.58
CA GLU A 82 3.10 13.55 4.81
C GLU A 82 3.43 14.48 3.64
N ILE A 83 4.71 14.56 3.32
CA ILE A 83 5.24 15.60 2.42
C ILE A 83 4.64 15.55 1.01
N ASP A 84 4.20 14.41 0.56
CA ASP A 84 3.60 14.21 -0.78
C ASP A 84 2.13 14.69 -0.87
N HIS A 85 1.49 14.96 0.28
CA HIS A 85 0.16 15.58 0.39
C HIS A 85 0.20 17.01 0.94
N SER A 86 1.33 17.40 1.51
CA SER A 86 1.45 18.68 2.23
C SER A 86 2.56 19.58 1.70
N GLY A 87 3.43 19.07 0.83
CA GLY A 87 4.61 19.81 0.37
C GLY A 87 4.33 21.13 -0.33
N GLY A 88 3.18 21.26 -0.96
CA GLY A 88 2.72 22.50 -1.56
C GLY A 88 2.07 23.51 -0.60
N LEU A 89 1.72 23.10 0.64
CA LEU A 89 1.04 23.98 1.61
C LEU A 89 1.82 25.26 1.95
N PRO A 90 3.15 25.24 2.14
CA PRO A 90 3.90 26.48 2.37
C PRO A 90 3.73 27.50 1.23
N GLY A 91 3.64 27.03 -0.01
CA GLY A 91 3.36 27.87 -1.18
C GLY A 91 1.95 28.43 -1.16
N MET A 92 0.95 27.63 -0.80
CA MET A 92 -0.44 28.05 -0.68
C MET A 92 -0.66 29.07 0.45
N ALA A 93 -0.07 28.83 1.63
CA ALA A 93 -0.15 29.76 2.77
C ALA A 93 0.46 31.14 2.44
N LYS A 94 1.50 31.18 1.60
CA LYS A 94 2.06 32.44 1.09
C LYS A 94 1.19 33.10 0.02
N LEU A 95 0.54 32.30 -0.84
CA LEU A 95 -0.32 32.79 -1.91
C LEU A 95 -1.62 33.37 -1.34
N ILE A 96 -2.15 32.76 -0.28
CA ILE A 96 -3.42 33.14 0.38
C ILE A 96 -3.14 33.31 1.88
N PRO A 97 -2.57 34.45 2.31
CA PRO A 97 -2.22 34.65 3.71
C PRO A 97 -3.45 34.52 4.64
N GLY A 98 -3.32 33.71 5.70
CA GLY A 98 -4.39 33.48 6.67
C GLY A 98 -5.50 32.55 6.20
N VAL A 99 -5.36 31.88 5.05
CA VAL A 99 -6.34 30.87 4.61
C VAL A 99 -6.57 29.81 5.71
N PRO A 100 -7.81 29.49 6.07
CA PRO A 100 -8.09 28.44 7.04
C PRO A 100 -7.65 27.06 6.52
N ILE A 101 -6.86 26.33 7.33
CA ILE A 101 -6.39 24.98 7.03
C ILE A 101 -7.08 24.03 7.99
N TYR A 102 -8.06 23.27 7.48
CA TYR A 102 -8.82 22.27 8.22
C TYR A 102 -8.01 20.98 8.31
N CYS A 103 -7.70 20.54 9.51
CA CYS A 103 -6.92 19.33 9.74
C CYS A 103 -7.16 18.78 11.15
N THR A 104 -6.71 17.56 11.42
CA THR A 104 -6.82 16.98 12.76
C THR A 104 -5.88 17.67 13.77
N LYS A 105 -6.15 17.50 15.06
CA LYS A 105 -5.25 18.00 16.11
C LYS A 105 -3.84 17.40 15.99
N ALA A 106 -3.72 16.12 15.61
CA ALA A 106 -2.42 15.46 15.40
C ALA A 106 -1.66 16.08 14.22
N ALA A 107 -2.38 16.45 13.15
CA ALA A 107 -1.81 17.10 11.97
C ALA A 107 -1.18 18.45 12.30
N VAL A 108 -1.78 19.27 13.16
CA VAL A 108 -1.19 20.56 13.60
C VAL A 108 0.20 20.35 14.21
N THR A 109 0.35 19.32 15.03
CA THR A 109 1.66 18.97 15.62
C THR A 109 2.65 18.50 14.53
N GLY A 110 2.17 17.69 13.58
CA GLY A 110 2.97 17.20 12.46
C GLY A 110 3.47 18.34 11.58
N PHE A 111 2.58 19.23 11.13
CA PHE A 111 2.95 20.39 10.31
C PHE A 111 3.99 21.28 10.98
N GLY A 112 3.87 21.55 12.30
CA GLY A 112 4.86 22.33 13.05
C GLY A 112 6.23 21.66 13.17
N ARG A 113 6.37 20.37 12.80
CA ARG A 113 7.65 19.66 12.71
C ARG A 113 8.23 19.65 11.30
N HIS A 114 7.39 19.76 10.30
CA HIS A 114 7.79 19.77 8.89
C HIS A 114 8.04 21.16 8.35
N TYR A 115 7.29 22.19 8.83
CA TYR A 115 7.25 23.52 8.25
C TYR A 115 7.32 24.61 9.34
N ASP A 116 7.70 25.83 8.94
CA ASP A 116 7.42 27.03 9.71
C ASP A 116 5.94 27.40 9.54
N THR A 117 5.16 27.15 10.58
CA THR A 117 3.71 27.33 10.61
C THR A 117 3.25 28.56 11.38
N THR A 118 4.17 29.49 11.69
CA THR A 118 3.91 30.65 12.56
C THR A 118 2.71 31.47 12.11
N ASP A 119 2.55 31.64 10.79
CA ASP A 119 1.48 32.45 10.18
C ASP A 119 0.32 31.59 9.63
N TRP A 120 0.27 30.28 9.94
CA TRP A 120 -0.78 29.41 9.43
C TRP A 120 -2.03 29.45 10.31
N ASN A 121 -3.19 29.51 9.67
CA ASN A 121 -4.48 29.55 10.35
C ASN A 121 -5.11 28.13 10.41
N PHE A 122 -4.73 27.33 11.40
CA PHE A 122 -5.27 26.00 11.60
C PHE A 122 -6.67 26.01 12.20
N VAL A 123 -7.59 25.29 11.54
CA VAL A 123 -8.92 24.93 12.06
C VAL A 123 -8.89 23.43 12.40
N GLN A 124 -8.80 23.13 13.71
CA GLN A 124 -8.78 21.74 14.16
C GLN A 124 -10.16 21.12 14.03
N THR A 125 -10.21 19.98 13.34
CA THR A 125 -11.43 19.20 13.10
C THR A 125 -11.38 17.85 13.79
N LYS A 126 -12.55 17.27 14.02
CA LYS A 126 -12.77 15.91 14.50
C LYS A 126 -13.91 15.25 13.70
N SER A 127 -14.10 13.96 13.89
CA SER A 127 -15.19 13.23 13.23
C SER A 127 -16.54 13.89 13.44
N SER A 128 -17.31 14.00 12.36
CA SER A 128 -18.62 14.64 12.25
C SER A 128 -18.63 16.18 12.26
N ASP A 129 -17.49 16.84 12.41
CA ASP A 129 -17.42 18.26 12.10
C ASP A 129 -17.63 18.47 10.59
N SER A 130 -18.16 19.62 10.20
CA SER A 130 -18.46 19.90 8.80
C SER A 130 -18.26 21.36 8.45
N VAL A 131 -18.12 21.63 7.16
CA VAL A 131 -18.11 22.98 6.60
C VAL A 131 -19.01 23.04 5.38
N ASP A 132 -19.93 24.01 5.36
CA ASP A 132 -20.77 24.29 4.21
C ASP A 132 -20.06 25.26 3.28
N LEU A 133 -20.08 24.92 1.97
CA LEU A 133 -19.50 25.72 0.88
C LEU A 133 -20.59 26.44 0.07
N GLY A 134 -21.84 26.38 0.51
CA GLY A 134 -23.00 26.82 -0.27
C GLY A 134 -23.48 25.69 -1.21
N GLY A 135 -24.40 24.86 -0.70
CA GLY A 135 -24.96 23.71 -1.43
C GLY A 135 -24.04 22.51 -1.61
N LYS A 136 -22.88 22.53 -0.95
CA LYS A 136 -21.92 21.43 -0.85
C LYS A 136 -21.36 21.39 0.57
N THR A 137 -21.48 20.24 1.23
CA THR A 137 -21.07 20.05 2.63
C THR A 137 -19.91 19.06 2.72
N LEU A 138 -18.76 19.53 3.20
CA LEU A 138 -17.63 18.66 3.54
C LEU A 138 -17.78 18.20 4.99
N VAL A 139 -17.78 16.90 5.21
CA VAL A 139 -17.83 16.25 6.53
C VAL A 139 -16.49 15.56 6.80
N PHE A 140 -15.91 15.79 7.98
CA PHE A 140 -14.60 15.24 8.34
C PHE A 140 -14.75 13.95 9.15
N LEU A 141 -13.86 12.98 8.88
CA LEU A 141 -13.83 11.68 9.55
C LEU A 141 -12.37 11.36 9.91
N GLU A 142 -12.00 11.50 11.18
CA GLU A 142 -10.67 11.10 11.62
C GLU A 142 -10.42 9.62 11.29
N ALA A 143 -9.26 9.33 10.71
CA ALA A 143 -8.85 7.99 10.32
C ALA A 143 -7.45 7.65 10.86
N PRO A 144 -7.21 7.78 12.19
CA PRO A 144 -5.89 7.63 12.77
C PRO A 144 -5.29 6.27 12.46
N MET A 145 -4.02 6.26 12.05
CA MET A 145 -3.28 5.09 11.59
C MET A 145 -3.75 4.51 10.24
N LEU A 146 -4.37 5.35 9.41
CA LEU A 146 -4.59 5.02 8.00
C LEU A 146 -3.89 6.06 7.07
N HIS A 147 -2.49 6.18 7.00
CA HIS A 147 -1.65 5.20 7.72
C HIS A 147 -0.88 5.84 8.89
N TRP A 148 -0.99 7.14 9.13
CA TRP A 148 -0.37 7.87 10.26
C TRP A 148 -1.40 8.35 11.29
N PRO A 149 -0.95 8.80 12.49
CA PRO A 149 -1.86 9.22 13.56
C PRO A 149 -2.76 10.40 13.20
N ASP A 150 -2.36 11.23 12.26
CA ASP A 150 -3.03 12.47 11.84
C ASP A 150 -4.04 12.28 10.70
N SER A 151 -4.04 11.11 10.05
CA SER A 151 -4.85 10.84 8.86
C SER A 151 -6.34 11.10 9.10
N MET A 152 -6.99 11.68 8.07
CA MET A 152 -8.40 12.04 8.05
C MET A 152 -8.98 11.75 6.67
N PHE A 153 -10.27 11.44 6.61
CA PHE A 153 -11.07 11.44 5.38
C PHE A 153 -11.96 12.66 5.35
N THR A 154 -12.25 13.14 4.15
CA THR A 154 -13.24 14.18 3.91
C THR A 154 -14.33 13.62 3.01
N TYR A 155 -15.59 13.74 3.43
CA TYR A 155 -16.73 13.27 2.66
C TYR A 155 -17.58 14.44 2.16
N LEU A 156 -17.80 14.49 0.85
CA LEU A 156 -18.72 15.45 0.22
C LEU A 156 -20.11 14.82 0.12
N ALA A 157 -21.03 15.33 0.93
CA ALA A 157 -22.31 14.66 1.19
C ALA A 157 -23.24 14.63 -0.04
N GLU A 158 -23.34 15.73 -0.77
CA GLU A 158 -24.27 15.89 -1.91
C GLU A 158 -23.87 15.02 -3.10
N GLU A 159 -22.55 14.94 -3.38
CA GLU A 159 -22.00 14.17 -4.50
C GLU A 159 -21.60 12.74 -4.09
N LYS A 160 -21.66 12.42 -2.76
CA LYS A 160 -21.31 11.10 -2.20
C LYS A 160 -19.87 10.70 -2.52
N ILE A 161 -18.94 11.66 -2.47
CA ILE A 161 -17.52 11.47 -2.77
C ILE A 161 -16.74 11.38 -1.47
N LEU A 162 -15.96 10.31 -1.32
CA LEU A 162 -15.01 10.14 -0.22
C LEU A 162 -13.61 10.52 -0.70
N PHE A 163 -13.05 11.61 -0.21
CA PHE A 163 -11.64 11.95 -0.34
C PHE A 163 -10.88 11.22 0.77
N SER A 164 -10.31 10.10 0.42
CA SER A 164 -9.81 9.09 1.37
C SER A 164 -8.34 9.23 1.70
N ASN A 165 -7.66 10.24 1.17
CA ASN A 165 -6.22 10.38 1.22
C ASN A 165 -5.54 9.06 0.77
N ASP A 166 -4.59 8.49 1.52
CA ASP A 166 -3.84 7.28 1.14
C ASP A 166 -4.67 6.00 1.07
N ALA A 167 -5.73 5.93 1.86
CA ALA A 167 -6.59 4.75 1.81
C ALA A 167 -7.19 4.59 0.41
N PHE A 168 -7.20 3.35 -0.08
CA PHE A 168 -7.64 2.98 -1.43
C PHE A 168 -6.74 3.50 -2.58
N GLY A 169 -5.62 4.13 -2.24
CA GLY A 169 -4.65 4.65 -3.20
C GLY A 169 -3.89 3.57 -3.97
N GLN A 170 -3.30 3.99 -5.07
CA GLN A 170 -2.43 3.16 -5.90
C GLN A 170 -1.29 4.02 -6.44
N HIS A 171 -0.04 3.58 -6.29
CA HIS A 171 1.06 4.25 -6.97
C HIS A 171 1.15 3.81 -8.42
N ILE A 172 0.56 4.61 -9.28
CA ILE A 172 0.64 4.48 -10.74
C ILE A 172 0.60 5.88 -11.37
N ALA A 173 1.53 6.17 -12.26
CA ALA A 173 1.42 7.31 -13.16
C ALA A 173 0.55 6.92 -14.35
N SER A 174 -0.53 7.66 -14.58
CA SER A 174 -1.45 7.41 -15.69
C SER A 174 -2.03 8.70 -16.23
N ALA A 175 -2.34 8.75 -17.51
CA ALA A 175 -3.16 9.79 -18.13
C ALA A 175 -4.65 9.60 -17.79
N ALA A 176 -5.06 8.37 -17.46
CA ALA A 176 -6.39 8.05 -16.97
C ALA A 176 -6.65 8.67 -15.60
N ARG A 177 -7.88 9.10 -15.34
CA ARG A 177 -8.31 9.63 -14.03
C ARG A 177 -9.19 8.64 -13.29
N PHE A 178 -9.93 7.78 -13.99
CA PHE A 178 -10.89 6.86 -13.41
C PHE A 178 -10.46 5.40 -13.57
N ASP A 179 -10.92 4.57 -12.67
CA ASP A 179 -10.62 3.14 -12.56
C ASP A 179 -11.03 2.33 -13.80
N ASP A 180 -12.15 2.65 -14.43
CA ASP A 180 -12.63 2.01 -15.64
C ASP A 180 -11.76 2.31 -16.88
N GLN A 181 -11.03 3.42 -16.87
CA GLN A 181 -10.13 3.79 -17.98
C GLN A 181 -8.85 2.95 -18.01
N ILE A 182 -8.44 2.39 -16.88
CA ILE A 182 -7.29 1.44 -16.83
C ILE A 182 -7.74 -0.01 -16.67
N GLY A 183 -8.99 -0.24 -16.30
CA GLY A 183 -9.58 -1.54 -16.08
C GLY A 183 -9.42 -2.04 -14.63
N LYS A 184 -10.37 -2.87 -14.21
CA LYS A 184 -10.52 -3.38 -12.85
C LYS A 184 -9.27 -4.09 -12.33
N ASP A 185 -8.73 -5.01 -13.14
CA ASP A 185 -7.61 -5.85 -12.71
C ASP A 185 -6.35 -5.04 -12.48
N GLU A 186 -6.06 -4.06 -13.35
CA GLU A 186 -4.90 -3.18 -13.21
C GLU A 186 -5.05 -2.26 -11.97
N ALA A 187 -6.23 -1.66 -11.79
CA ALA A 187 -6.49 -0.82 -10.61
C ALA A 187 -6.34 -1.60 -9.31
N LEU A 188 -6.95 -2.79 -9.21
CA LEU A 188 -6.85 -3.66 -8.04
C LEU A 188 -5.43 -4.20 -7.83
N PHE A 189 -4.67 -4.49 -8.89
CA PHE A 189 -3.27 -4.91 -8.78
C PHE A 189 -2.42 -3.86 -8.07
N HIS A 190 -2.50 -2.60 -8.50
CA HIS A 190 -1.75 -1.52 -7.88
C HIS A 190 -2.23 -1.18 -6.46
N ALA A 191 -3.55 -1.21 -6.22
CA ALA A 191 -4.12 -1.04 -4.89
C ALA A 191 -3.69 -2.17 -3.92
N ARG A 192 -3.65 -3.44 -4.39
CA ARG A 192 -3.15 -4.56 -3.60
C ARG A 192 -1.66 -4.38 -3.27
N LYS A 193 -0.86 -3.91 -4.21
CA LYS A 193 0.56 -3.63 -3.97
C LYS A 193 0.73 -2.53 -2.92
N PHE A 194 -0.06 -1.46 -2.99
CA PHE A 194 -0.08 -0.39 -2.00
C PHE A 194 -0.46 -0.93 -0.62
N PHE A 195 -1.59 -1.64 -0.52
CA PHE A 195 -2.06 -2.24 0.73
C PHE A 195 -1.02 -3.19 1.35
N ALA A 196 -0.46 -4.10 0.55
CA ALA A 196 0.48 -5.11 1.02
C ALA A 196 1.75 -4.52 1.60
N ASN A 197 2.26 -3.41 1.03
CA ASN A 197 3.48 -2.75 1.46
C ASN A 197 3.30 -1.76 2.60
N LEU A 198 2.12 -1.15 2.78
CA LEU A 198 1.89 -0.07 3.75
C LEU A 198 0.86 -0.43 4.82
N LEU A 199 -0.25 -1.05 4.44
CA LEU A 199 -1.41 -1.20 5.31
C LEU A 199 -1.52 -2.55 6.00
N THR A 200 -0.77 -3.58 5.57
CA THR A 200 -0.82 -4.92 6.18
C THR A 200 -0.66 -4.89 7.72
N PRO A 201 0.32 -4.19 8.32
CA PRO A 201 0.45 -4.12 9.78
C PRO A 201 -0.69 -3.34 10.46
N LEU A 202 -1.42 -2.56 9.69
CA LEU A 202 -2.52 -1.69 10.15
C LEU A 202 -3.91 -2.29 9.86
N ALA A 203 -3.97 -3.48 9.29
CA ALA A 203 -5.21 -4.15 8.88
C ALA A 203 -6.34 -4.12 9.94
N PRO A 204 -6.09 -4.33 11.25
CA PRO A 204 -7.14 -4.20 12.25
C PRO A 204 -7.72 -2.78 12.35
N LYS A 205 -6.91 -1.74 12.06
CA LYS A 205 -7.38 -0.35 12.03
C LYS A 205 -8.20 -0.07 10.77
N VAL A 206 -7.78 -0.66 9.64
CA VAL A 206 -8.54 -0.60 8.38
C VAL A 206 -9.94 -1.19 8.59
N LEU A 207 -10.05 -2.42 9.11
CA LEU A 207 -11.35 -3.07 9.38
C LEU A 207 -12.23 -2.23 10.30
N LYS A 208 -11.66 -1.73 11.41
CA LYS A 208 -12.39 -0.86 12.33
C LYS A 208 -12.93 0.40 11.63
N LYS A 209 -12.15 1.04 10.78
CA LYS A 209 -12.57 2.25 10.07
C LYS A 209 -13.64 1.95 9.01
N LEU A 210 -13.51 0.84 8.28
CA LEU A 210 -14.54 0.42 7.32
C LEU A 210 -15.88 0.12 8.01
N ASP A 211 -15.86 -0.55 9.17
CA ASP A 211 -17.04 -0.81 9.98
C ASP A 211 -17.66 0.50 10.48
N GLU A 212 -16.86 1.42 11.00
CA GLU A 212 -17.28 2.74 11.46
C GLU A 212 -17.97 3.53 10.33
N VAL A 213 -17.37 3.60 9.14
CA VAL A 213 -17.92 4.25 7.96
C VAL A 213 -19.24 3.57 7.53
N GLY A 214 -19.27 2.24 7.56
CA GLY A 214 -20.49 1.46 7.26
C GLY A 214 -21.64 1.75 8.22
N THR A 215 -21.35 1.96 9.52
CA THR A 215 -22.37 2.28 10.53
C THR A 215 -22.93 3.71 10.41
N LEU A 216 -22.20 4.62 9.75
CA LEU A 216 -22.73 5.97 9.48
C LEU A 216 -23.86 5.98 8.46
N GLY A 217 -24.07 4.89 7.73
CA GLY A 217 -25.10 4.77 6.70
C GLY A 217 -24.93 5.73 5.52
N ILE A 218 -23.72 6.25 5.32
CA ILE A 218 -23.40 7.11 4.18
C ILE A 218 -23.23 6.28 2.91
N GLU A 219 -23.78 6.76 1.81
CA GLU A 219 -23.56 6.17 0.50
C GLU A 219 -22.24 6.70 -0.08
N ILE A 220 -21.35 5.83 -0.51
CA ILE A 220 -20.11 6.20 -1.22
C ILE A 220 -20.27 5.83 -2.69
N ARG A 221 -20.44 6.85 -3.54
CA ARG A 221 -20.54 6.68 -4.99
C ARG A 221 -19.17 6.74 -5.66
N MET A 222 -18.23 7.47 -5.07
CA MET A 222 -16.89 7.66 -5.59
C MET A 222 -15.88 7.70 -4.44
N ILE A 223 -14.70 7.08 -4.65
CA ILE A 223 -13.56 7.24 -3.73
C ILE A 223 -12.46 7.96 -4.51
N ALA A 224 -12.05 9.10 -4.00
CA ALA A 224 -11.05 9.98 -4.57
C ALA A 224 -9.78 9.97 -3.69
N PRO A 225 -8.84 9.00 -3.90
CA PRO A 225 -7.64 8.86 -3.09
C PRO A 225 -6.58 9.88 -3.48
N SER A 226 -5.55 10.00 -2.64
CA SER A 226 -4.40 10.90 -2.91
C SER A 226 -3.42 10.36 -3.96
N HIS A 227 -3.52 9.08 -4.32
CA HIS A 227 -2.66 8.46 -5.31
C HIS A 227 -3.42 7.59 -6.30
N GLY A 228 -3.02 7.64 -7.58
CA GLY A 228 -3.52 6.81 -8.64
C GLY A 228 -4.85 7.29 -9.23
N VAL A 229 -5.65 6.34 -9.68
CA VAL A 229 -6.96 6.60 -10.28
C VAL A 229 -8.06 6.72 -9.23
N ILE A 230 -9.13 7.39 -9.62
CA ILE A 230 -10.33 7.61 -8.80
C ILE A 230 -11.28 6.44 -9.04
N TRP A 231 -11.77 5.84 -7.97
CA TRP A 231 -12.75 4.76 -8.01
C TRP A 231 -14.15 5.32 -8.22
N GLN A 232 -14.79 4.95 -9.33
CA GLN A 232 -16.18 5.29 -9.63
C GLN A 232 -16.96 4.06 -10.10
N SER A 233 -16.36 3.20 -10.90
CA SER A 233 -17.00 2.01 -11.47
C SER A 233 -16.81 0.78 -10.60
N TYR A 234 -15.69 0.68 -9.87
CA TYR A 234 -15.31 -0.48 -9.06
C TYR A 234 -15.20 -0.15 -7.56
N VAL A 235 -16.04 0.79 -7.07
CA VAL A 235 -16.07 1.18 -5.64
C VAL A 235 -16.39 -0.01 -4.73
N ALA A 236 -17.37 -0.82 -5.08
CA ALA A 236 -17.73 -2.01 -4.30
C ALA A 236 -16.59 -3.03 -4.28
N ASP A 237 -15.91 -3.21 -5.41
CA ASP A 237 -14.80 -4.16 -5.55
C ASP A 237 -13.61 -3.77 -4.68
N ILE A 238 -13.23 -2.49 -4.65
CA ILE A 238 -12.09 -2.05 -3.82
C ILE A 238 -12.43 -2.09 -2.32
N LEU A 239 -13.66 -1.76 -1.92
CA LEU A 239 -14.10 -1.90 -0.53
C LEU A 239 -14.07 -3.36 -0.09
N GLU A 240 -14.61 -4.28 -0.90
CA GLU A 240 -14.55 -5.72 -0.63
C GLU A 240 -13.09 -6.20 -0.58
N ALA A 241 -12.24 -5.76 -1.50
CA ALA A 241 -10.82 -6.11 -1.52
C ALA A 241 -10.11 -5.69 -0.22
N TYR A 242 -10.36 -4.49 0.28
CA TYR A 242 -9.78 -4.01 1.55
C TYR A 242 -10.24 -4.85 2.74
N VAL A 243 -11.52 -5.22 2.80
CA VAL A 243 -12.04 -6.16 3.82
C VAL A 243 -11.34 -7.51 3.73
N ASN A 244 -11.23 -8.07 2.52
CA ASN A 244 -10.62 -9.37 2.27
C ASN A 244 -9.13 -9.37 2.62
N TRP A 245 -8.37 -8.36 2.16
CA TRP A 245 -6.93 -8.24 2.47
C TRP A 245 -6.70 -8.05 3.97
N SER A 246 -7.50 -7.22 4.63
CA SER A 246 -7.39 -6.98 6.07
C SER A 246 -7.70 -8.21 6.91
N ASN A 247 -8.60 -9.07 6.46
CA ASN A 247 -8.89 -10.35 7.09
C ASN A 247 -7.86 -11.45 6.73
N GLY A 248 -6.96 -11.19 5.78
CA GLY A 248 -5.99 -12.19 5.31
C GLY A 248 -6.63 -13.30 4.48
N ILE A 249 -7.79 -13.02 3.83
CA ILE A 249 -8.40 -13.97 2.90
C ILE A 249 -7.45 -14.16 1.72
N SER A 250 -7.04 -15.39 1.51
CA SER A 250 -6.01 -15.78 0.55
C SER A 250 -6.46 -17.01 -0.25
N LYS A 251 -5.81 -17.24 -1.37
CA LYS A 251 -6.06 -18.36 -2.28
C LYS A 251 -5.31 -19.61 -1.81
N ASP A 252 -5.69 -20.76 -2.35
CA ASP A 252 -4.88 -21.99 -2.26
C ASP A 252 -3.61 -21.80 -3.08
N LYS A 253 -2.66 -21.09 -2.49
CA LYS A 253 -1.42 -20.63 -3.12
C LYS A 253 -0.28 -20.66 -2.13
N VAL A 254 0.92 -20.94 -2.64
CA VAL A 254 2.18 -20.87 -1.91
C VAL A 254 3.11 -19.89 -2.60
N THR A 255 3.73 -18.99 -1.85
CA THR A 255 4.83 -18.16 -2.34
C THR A 255 6.15 -18.72 -1.84
N ILE A 256 7.04 -19.08 -2.75
CA ILE A 256 8.42 -19.51 -2.47
C ILE A 256 9.35 -18.35 -2.77
N VAL A 257 10.10 -17.91 -1.76
CA VAL A 257 11.05 -16.79 -1.87
C VAL A 257 12.44 -17.30 -1.54
N PHE A 258 13.42 -17.09 -2.42
CA PHE A 258 14.76 -17.56 -2.15
C PHE A 258 15.84 -16.74 -2.88
N ASP A 259 17.07 -16.97 -2.48
CA ASP A 259 18.26 -16.65 -3.28
C ASP A 259 19.22 -17.85 -3.33
N THR A 260 20.19 -17.82 -4.23
CA THR A 260 21.12 -18.91 -4.44
C THR A 260 22.47 -18.40 -4.96
N MET A 261 23.57 -18.99 -4.48
CA MET A 261 24.91 -18.73 -5.00
C MET A 261 25.26 -19.66 -6.18
N HIS A 262 25.04 -20.96 -6.00
CA HIS A 262 25.50 -22.04 -6.90
C HIS A 262 24.36 -23.00 -7.28
N HIS A 263 23.12 -22.49 -7.35
CA HIS A 263 21.90 -23.22 -7.75
C HIS A 263 21.42 -24.32 -6.79
N SER A 264 22.06 -24.60 -5.66
CA SER A 264 21.59 -25.64 -4.72
C SER A 264 20.22 -25.29 -4.14
N THR A 265 20.05 -24.07 -3.61
CA THR A 265 18.75 -23.60 -3.08
C THR A 265 17.69 -23.48 -4.19
N ASP A 266 18.10 -23.14 -5.42
CA ASP A 266 17.22 -23.12 -6.60
C ASP A 266 16.67 -24.52 -6.92
N MET A 267 17.51 -25.54 -6.98
CA MET A 267 17.07 -26.93 -7.19
C MET A 267 16.06 -27.38 -6.13
N MET A 268 16.28 -27.05 -4.86
CA MET A 268 15.34 -27.32 -3.78
C MET A 268 14.00 -26.57 -3.96
N ALA A 269 14.07 -25.28 -4.33
CA ALA A 269 12.87 -24.46 -4.58
C ALA A 269 12.02 -25.06 -5.70
N GLN A 270 12.63 -25.50 -6.80
CA GLN A 270 11.95 -26.15 -7.91
C GLN A 270 11.29 -27.47 -7.49
N ALA A 271 12.01 -28.33 -6.77
CA ALA A 271 11.44 -29.60 -6.29
C ALA A 271 10.25 -29.40 -5.32
N LEU A 272 10.34 -28.41 -4.41
CA LEU A 272 9.23 -28.01 -3.55
C LEU A 272 8.02 -27.53 -4.37
N ALA A 273 8.26 -26.69 -5.39
CA ALA A 273 7.22 -26.16 -6.25
C ALA A 273 6.50 -27.29 -7.01
N GLU A 274 7.24 -28.22 -7.61
CA GLU A 274 6.68 -29.38 -8.31
C GLU A 274 5.80 -30.23 -7.38
N GLY A 275 6.25 -30.46 -6.13
CA GLY A 275 5.46 -31.17 -5.14
C GLY A 275 4.15 -30.46 -4.77
N ILE A 276 4.18 -29.13 -4.61
CA ILE A 276 2.98 -28.31 -4.34
C ILE A 276 2.00 -28.36 -5.53
N MET A 277 2.52 -28.18 -6.75
CA MET A 277 1.74 -28.21 -7.97
C MET A 277 1.09 -29.59 -8.20
N ALA A 278 1.76 -30.69 -7.81
CA ALA A 278 1.21 -32.05 -7.90
C ALA A 278 -0.06 -32.23 -7.06
N GLU A 279 -0.28 -31.40 -6.05
CA GLU A 279 -1.52 -31.35 -5.26
C GLU A 279 -2.55 -30.35 -5.82
N GLY A 280 -2.31 -29.72 -6.98
CA GLY A 280 -3.23 -28.76 -7.61
C GLY A 280 -3.30 -27.41 -6.89
N VAL A 281 -2.25 -27.02 -6.16
CA VAL A 281 -2.12 -25.73 -5.47
C VAL A 281 -1.28 -24.78 -6.32
N ASP A 282 -1.69 -23.53 -6.41
CA ASP A 282 -0.96 -22.47 -7.15
C ASP A 282 0.37 -22.13 -6.45
N VAL A 283 1.41 -21.89 -7.26
CA VAL A 283 2.76 -21.58 -6.74
C VAL A 283 3.32 -20.34 -7.42
N LYS A 284 3.83 -19.42 -6.60
CA LYS A 284 4.64 -18.31 -7.07
C LYS A 284 6.08 -18.47 -6.58
N VAL A 285 7.01 -18.68 -7.50
CA VAL A 285 8.45 -18.75 -7.19
C VAL A 285 9.07 -17.39 -7.46
N CYS A 286 9.78 -16.86 -6.46
CA CYS A 286 10.42 -15.55 -6.48
C CYS A 286 11.88 -15.67 -6.07
N ILE A 287 12.79 -15.36 -7.00
CA ILE A 287 14.23 -15.23 -6.72
C ILE A 287 14.57 -13.77 -6.41
N LEU A 288 15.35 -13.51 -5.36
CA LEU A 288 15.63 -12.16 -4.88
C LEU A 288 16.69 -11.42 -5.71
N LYS A 289 17.87 -11.96 -5.90
CA LYS A 289 18.97 -11.44 -6.75
C LYS A 289 19.13 -9.90 -6.79
N ASP A 290 19.20 -9.27 -5.66
CA ASP A 290 19.59 -7.87 -5.40
C ASP A 290 19.57 -6.91 -6.63
N GLY A 291 18.36 -6.56 -7.10
CA GLY A 291 18.16 -5.54 -8.15
C GLY A 291 18.69 -5.90 -9.55
N LYS A 292 19.19 -7.13 -9.76
CA LYS A 292 19.52 -7.60 -11.10
C LYS A 292 18.24 -7.82 -11.93
N ALA A 293 18.35 -7.71 -13.25
CA ALA A 293 17.20 -7.83 -14.16
C ALA A 293 16.38 -9.13 -14.00
N GLU A 294 16.99 -10.17 -13.42
CA GLU A 294 16.40 -11.48 -13.17
C GLU A 294 15.76 -11.62 -11.77
N GLY A 295 15.97 -10.64 -10.87
CA GLY A 295 15.50 -10.68 -9.48
C GLY A 295 14.14 -10.02 -9.27
N THR A 296 13.41 -10.50 -8.29
CA THR A 296 12.14 -9.91 -7.84
C THR A 296 12.39 -9.03 -6.64
N HIS A 297 12.10 -7.74 -6.76
CA HIS A 297 12.20 -6.83 -5.61
C HIS A 297 11.20 -7.23 -4.51
N ARG A 298 11.62 -7.16 -3.23
CA ARG A 298 10.78 -7.55 -2.07
C ARG A 298 9.37 -6.97 -2.10
N SER A 299 9.21 -5.74 -2.56
CA SER A 299 7.91 -5.07 -2.64
C SER A 299 6.96 -5.65 -3.69
N ASN A 300 7.44 -6.42 -4.65
CA ASN A 300 6.63 -7.17 -5.60
C ASN A 300 6.29 -8.58 -5.07
N ILE A 301 7.02 -9.04 -4.04
CA ILE A 301 6.80 -10.34 -3.40
C ILE A 301 5.68 -10.26 -2.35
N VAL A 302 5.64 -9.19 -1.57
CA VAL A 302 4.65 -9.11 -0.46
C VAL A 302 3.18 -9.10 -0.91
N PRO A 303 2.77 -8.55 -2.08
CA PRO A 303 1.42 -8.75 -2.61
C PRO A 303 1.10 -10.22 -2.92
N GLU A 304 2.10 -11.00 -3.34
CA GLU A 304 1.95 -12.43 -3.57
C GLU A 304 1.77 -13.19 -2.24
N ILE A 305 2.53 -12.79 -1.20
CA ILE A 305 2.38 -13.33 0.16
C ILE A 305 1.01 -12.98 0.75
N LEU A 306 0.51 -11.77 0.53
CA LEU A 306 -0.82 -11.37 0.99
C LEU A 306 -1.90 -12.34 0.44
N ASP A 307 -1.75 -12.74 -0.81
CA ASP A 307 -2.66 -13.60 -1.58
C ASP A 307 -2.45 -15.12 -1.31
N SER A 308 -1.39 -15.51 -0.56
CA SER A 308 -0.99 -16.89 -0.33
C SER A 308 -1.35 -17.37 1.08
N LYS A 309 -1.74 -18.64 1.22
CA LYS A 309 -1.91 -19.32 2.51
C LYS A 309 -0.57 -19.75 3.13
N ALA A 310 0.45 -19.97 2.30
CA ALA A 310 1.76 -20.41 2.78
C ALA A 310 2.93 -19.63 2.15
N VAL A 311 4.02 -19.55 2.92
CA VAL A 311 5.27 -18.88 2.51
C VAL A 311 6.46 -19.77 2.81
N LEU A 312 7.25 -20.09 1.81
CA LEU A 312 8.52 -20.78 1.97
C LEU A 312 9.67 -19.78 1.74
N VAL A 313 10.70 -19.86 2.56
CA VAL A 313 11.86 -19.00 2.38
C VAL A 313 13.13 -19.86 2.33
N GLY A 314 13.94 -19.67 1.27
CA GLY A 314 15.15 -20.40 1.01
C GLY A 314 16.40 -19.53 0.98
N SER A 315 17.50 -20.03 1.54
CA SER A 315 18.80 -19.35 1.53
C SER A 315 19.97 -20.33 1.51
N PRO A 316 21.03 -20.03 0.75
CA PRO A 316 22.32 -20.60 1.07
C PRO A 316 22.84 -19.99 2.37
N THR A 317 23.62 -20.74 3.14
CA THR A 317 24.36 -20.20 4.29
C THR A 317 25.66 -19.55 3.79
N LEU A 318 25.86 -18.30 4.14
CA LEU A 318 27.07 -17.53 3.88
C LEU A 318 27.69 -17.09 5.21
N GLN A 319 28.93 -17.52 5.53
CA GLN A 319 29.59 -17.16 6.79
C GLN A 319 28.76 -17.46 8.05
N ASP A 320 28.14 -18.65 8.08
CA ASP A 320 27.24 -19.13 9.14
C ASP A 320 25.94 -18.29 9.30
N GLU A 321 25.64 -17.40 8.35
CA GLU A 321 24.47 -16.51 8.36
C GLU A 321 23.59 -16.69 7.11
N VAL A 322 22.40 -16.10 7.14
CA VAL A 322 21.48 -16.03 5.99
C VAL A 322 22.08 -15.14 4.90
N TYR A 323 21.82 -15.46 3.64
CA TYR A 323 22.30 -14.67 2.52
C TYR A 323 21.76 -13.22 2.56
N PRO A 324 22.56 -12.18 2.24
CA PRO A 324 22.19 -10.78 2.46
C PRO A 324 20.86 -10.33 1.84
N THR A 325 20.54 -10.77 0.62
CA THR A 325 19.26 -10.44 -0.03
C THR A 325 18.05 -11.05 0.69
N VAL A 326 18.24 -12.26 1.24
CA VAL A 326 17.20 -12.92 2.05
C VAL A 326 17.07 -12.21 3.41
N ALA A 327 18.16 -11.75 4.01
CA ALA A 327 18.12 -10.95 5.24
C ALA A 327 17.32 -9.64 5.04
N ASP A 328 17.55 -8.92 3.94
CA ASP A 328 16.81 -7.70 3.57
C ASP A 328 15.31 -8.00 3.43
N PHE A 329 14.96 -9.04 2.68
CA PHE A 329 13.57 -9.47 2.52
C PHE A 329 12.92 -9.83 3.87
N LEU A 330 13.60 -10.61 4.71
CA LEU A 330 13.08 -11.03 6.02
C LEU A 330 12.93 -9.84 6.98
N SER A 331 13.86 -8.88 6.96
CA SER A 331 13.72 -7.64 7.72
C SER A 331 12.46 -6.88 7.34
N TYR A 332 12.17 -6.75 6.05
CA TYR A 332 10.96 -6.13 5.52
C TYR A 332 9.69 -6.89 5.92
N LEU A 333 9.69 -8.22 5.74
CA LEU A 333 8.58 -9.10 6.07
C LEU A 333 8.20 -9.05 7.56
N ARG A 334 9.21 -8.99 8.45
CA ARG A 334 9.02 -8.86 9.91
C ARG A 334 8.29 -7.57 10.28
N GLY A 335 8.54 -6.47 9.57
CA GLY A 335 7.83 -5.19 9.75
C GLY A 335 6.37 -5.27 9.31
N LEU A 336 6.09 -5.94 8.21
CA LEU A 336 4.75 -6.07 7.65
C LEU A 336 3.85 -7.05 8.41
N GLN A 337 4.41 -8.08 9.06
CA GLN A 337 3.70 -9.07 9.89
C GLN A 337 2.47 -9.73 9.22
N PRO A 338 2.58 -10.23 7.98
CA PRO A 338 1.43 -10.74 7.23
C PRO A 338 0.77 -11.99 7.86
N GLY A 339 1.47 -12.70 8.75
CA GLY A 339 0.93 -13.83 9.49
C GLY A 339 0.07 -13.43 10.70
N ARG A 340 -0.01 -12.14 11.04
CA ARG A 340 -0.86 -11.63 12.14
C ARG A 340 -2.24 -11.18 11.69
N LEU A 341 -2.57 -11.30 10.43
CA LEU A 341 -3.91 -11.11 9.92
C LEU A 341 -4.87 -12.14 10.53
N THR A 342 -6.18 -11.93 10.43
CA THR A 342 -7.20 -12.82 11.00
C THR A 342 -7.04 -14.26 10.52
N ARG A 343 -6.78 -14.45 9.22
CA ARG A 343 -6.42 -15.75 8.65
C ARG A 343 -4.92 -15.96 8.74
N LYS A 344 -4.51 -17.03 9.41
CA LYS A 344 -3.10 -17.37 9.60
C LYS A 344 -2.46 -17.85 8.31
N LYS A 345 -1.14 -17.64 8.22
CA LYS A 345 -0.29 -18.20 7.18
C LYS A 345 0.65 -19.23 7.80
N ILE A 346 0.96 -20.28 7.05
CA ILE A 346 1.93 -21.31 7.44
C ILE A 346 3.20 -21.20 6.58
N GLY A 347 4.29 -21.82 7.01
CA GLY A 347 5.51 -21.85 6.21
C GLY A 347 6.65 -22.59 6.86
N PHE A 348 7.77 -22.69 6.14
CA PHE A 348 9.02 -23.21 6.67
C PHE A 348 10.22 -22.70 5.88
N ALA A 349 11.40 -22.94 6.44
CA ALA A 349 12.71 -22.58 5.87
C ALA A 349 13.31 -23.76 5.11
N PHE A 350 14.08 -23.46 4.03
CA PHE A 350 14.89 -24.44 3.35
C PHE A 350 16.21 -23.83 2.88
N GLY A 351 17.25 -24.65 2.63
CA GLY A 351 18.52 -24.11 2.18
C GLY A 351 19.65 -25.09 2.04
N SER A 352 20.84 -24.57 1.79
CA SER A 352 22.05 -25.35 1.64
C SER A 352 23.23 -24.69 2.33
N HIS A 353 24.19 -25.47 2.75
CA HIS A 353 25.44 -25.00 3.38
C HIS A 353 26.63 -25.86 3.02
N GLY A 354 27.83 -25.28 3.17
CA GLY A 354 29.11 -26.01 3.02
C GLY A 354 29.84 -26.24 4.35
N GLY A 355 29.26 -25.86 5.47
CA GLY A 355 29.89 -25.89 6.80
C GLY A 355 28.90 -26.23 7.91
N LYS A 356 28.71 -25.33 8.87
CA LYS A 356 27.86 -25.55 10.05
C LYS A 356 26.36 -25.28 9.86
N GLY A 357 25.98 -24.66 8.72
CA GLY A 357 24.62 -24.15 8.58
C GLY A 357 24.42 -22.83 9.35
N GLY A 358 23.17 -22.40 9.52
CA GLY A 358 22.78 -21.19 10.27
C GLY A 358 21.62 -20.43 9.63
N ALA A 359 21.53 -20.38 8.31
CA ALA A 359 20.49 -19.66 7.59
C ALA A 359 19.07 -20.11 7.97
N ILE A 360 18.86 -21.42 8.15
CA ILE A 360 17.56 -22.00 8.48
C ILE A 360 17.02 -21.46 9.81
N HIS A 361 17.86 -21.37 10.82
CA HIS A 361 17.47 -20.85 12.13
C HIS A 361 17.02 -19.39 12.04
N TYR A 362 17.82 -18.56 11.36
CA TYR A 362 17.48 -17.15 11.17
C TYR A 362 16.17 -16.95 10.40
N ILE A 363 15.95 -17.74 9.33
CA ILE A 363 14.71 -17.68 8.54
C ILE A 363 13.52 -18.10 9.41
N THR A 364 13.63 -19.23 10.13
CA THR A 364 12.59 -19.77 11.00
C THR A 364 12.14 -18.75 12.05
N ASP A 365 13.09 -18.10 12.73
CA ASP A 365 12.80 -17.07 13.73
C ASP A 365 12.18 -15.82 13.11
N SER A 366 12.62 -15.47 11.89
CA SER A 366 12.04 -14.33 11.16
C SER A 366 10.60 -14.60 10.72
N LEU A 367 10.28 -15.81 10.25
CA LEU A 367 8.92 -16.23 9.93
C LEU A 367 8.01 -16.18 11.16
N ARG A 368 8.45 -16.71 12.31
CA ARG A 368 7.73 -16.63 13.58
C ARG A 368 7.48 -15.17 14.00
N THR A 369 8.49 -14.31 13.87
CA THR A 369 8.36 -12.87 14.19
C THR A 369 7.36 -12.18 13.26
N ALA A 370 7.32 -12.56 11.98
CA ALA A 370 6.33 -12.08 11.03
C ALA A 370 4.91 -12.66 11.27
N GLY A 371 4.73 -13.50 12.30
CA GLY A 371 3.47 -14.13 12.67
C GLY A 371 3.10 -15.36 11.84
N ILE A 372 4.00 -15.83 10.97
CA ILE A 372 3.79 -17.03 10.15
C ILE A 372 4.01 -18.26 11.03
N GLU A 373 3.05 -19.19 11.02
CA GLU A 373 3.16 -20.45 11.74
C GLU A 373 4.16 -21.38 11.04
N VAL A 374 5.25 -21.68 11.73
CA VAL A 374 6.30 -22.56 11.22
C VAL A 374 5.87 -24.02 11.46
N ILE A 375 5.69 -24.79 10.38
CA ILE A 375 5.13 -26.14 10.42
C ILE A 375 6.17 -27.26 10.54
N ASN A 376 7.46 -26.96 10.41
CA ASN A 376 8.57 -27.86 10.66
C ASN A 376 9.84 -27.05 10.94
N GLU A 377 10.91 -27.72 11.39
CA GLU A 377 12.20 -27.08 11.74
C GLU A 377 13.04 -26.65 10.53
N GLY A 378 12.50 -26.77 9.32
CA GLY A 378 13.19 -26.49 8.06
C GLY A 378 13.92 -27.69 7.49
N PHE A 379 14.41 -27.51 6.26
CA PHE A 379 15.18 -28.55 5.56
C PHE A 379 16.47 -27.96 4.97
N GLU A 380 17.60 -28.53 5.34
CA GLU A 380 18.91 -28.06 4.93
C GLU A 380 19.73 -29.22 4.33
N VAL A 381 20.45 -28.95 3.23
CA VAL A 381 21.31 -29.91 2.56
C VAL A 381 22.77 -29.46 2.61
N HIS A 382 23.69 -30.44 2.62
CA HIS A 382 25.12 -30.16 2.60
C HIS A 382 25.63 -30.11 1.17
N TYR A 383 26.11 -28.94 0.73
CA TYR A 383 26.55 -28.61 -0.63
C TYR A 383 25.38 -28.64 -1.64
N ARG A 384 25.44 -29.56 -2.59
CA ARG A 384 24.46 -29.71 -3.67
C ARG A 384 23.51 -30.86 -3.32
N PRO A 385 22.18 -30.66 -3.42
CA PRO A 385 21.23 -31.72 -3.16
C PRO A 385 21.41 -32.89 -4.13
N ASP A 386 21.35 -34.11 -3.61
CA ASP A 386 21.28 -35.35 -4.38
C ASP A 386 19.83 -35.67 -4.76
N GLU A 387 19.61 -36.76 -5.52
CA GLU A 387 18.28 -37.17 -5.95
C GLU A 387 17.34 -37.47 -4.76
N SER A 388 17.85 -38.10 -3.71
CA SER A 388 17.03 -38.47 -2.53
C SER A 388 16.61 -37.24 -1.73
N GLU A 389 17.46 -36.20 -1.67
CA GLU A 389 17.17 -34.93 -1.01
C GLU A 389 16.19 -34.09 -1.84
N LEU A 390 16.25 -34.16 -3.18
CA LEU A 390 15.27 -33.53 -4.07
C LEU A 390 13.91 -34.23 -4.00
N ASP A 391 13.89 -35.58 -3.95
CA ASP A 391 12.66 -36.34 -3.72
C ASP A 391 12.01 -35.97 -2.37
N ARG A 392 12.83 -35.76 -1.34
CA ARG A 392 12.35 -35.27 -0.05
C ARG A 392 11.74 -33.87 -0.14
N CYS A 393 12.38 -32.96 -0.88
CA CYS A 393 11.80 -31.63 -1.16
C CYS A 393 10.44 -31.76 -1.85
N PHE A 394 10.33 -32.62 -2.87
CA PHE A 394 9.09 -32.86 -3.58
C PHE A 394 7.97 -33.36 -2.63
N GLU A 395 8.24 -34.36 -1.79
CA GLU A 395 7.26 -34.89 -0.84
C GLU A 395 6.89 -33.84 0.24
N MET A 396 7.83 -33.01 0.70
CA MET A 396 7.54 -31.88 1.58
C MET A 396 6.63 -30.85 0.89
N GLY A 397 6.83 -30.60 -0.40
CA GLY A 397 5.97 -29.75 -1.22
C GLY A 397 4.55 -30.31 -1.30
N LYS A 398 4.39 -31.61 -1.54
CA LYS A 398 3.07 -32.29 -1.54
C LYS A 398 2.37 -32.19 -0.19
N ASP A 399 3.09 -32.44 0.90
CA ASP A 399 2.51 -32.33 2.25
C ASP A 399 2.00 -30.90 2.51
N LEU A 400 2.80 -29.89 2.14
CA LEU A 400 2.38 -28.49 2.25
C LEU A 400 1.15 -28.20 1.38
N GLY A 401 1.12 -28.67 0.13
CA GLY A 401 -0.02 -28.49 -0.77
C GLY A 401 -1.32 -29.04 -0.18
N ARG A 402 -1.27 -30.26 0.41
CA ARG A 402 -2.42 -30.84 1.13
C ARG A 402 -2.85 -30.00 2.32
N ARG A 403 -1.91 -29.46 3.11
CA ARG A 403 -2.21 -28.59 4.26
C ARG A 403 -2.87 -27.28 3.81
N VAL A 404 -2.36 -26.65 2.73
CA VAL A 404 -2.89 -25.40 2.18
C VAL A 404 -4.36 -25.54 1.78
N LYS A 405 -4.75 -26.67 1.17
CA LYS A 405 -6.16 -26.94 0.80
C LYS A 405 -7.09 -27.14 2.00
N ASN A 406 -6.55 -27.46 3.17
CA ASN A 406 -7.31 -27.71 4.39
C ASN A 406 -7.28 -26.55 5.39
N LEU A 407 -6.60 -25.43 5.05
CA LEU A 407 -6.62 -24.17 5.78
C LEU A 407 -7.80 -23.31 5.31
#